data_19b20a5bb461f433ebb653ce04d58d6e
#
_entry.id   19b20a5bb461f433ebb653ce04d58d6e
#
_cell.length_a   1.000
_cell.length_b   1.000
_cell.length_c   1.000
_cell.angle_alpha   90.00
_cell.angle_beta   90.00
_cell.angle_gamma   90.00
#
_symmetry.space_group_name_H-M   'P 1'
#
loop_
_entity.id
_entity.type
_entity.pdbx_description
1 polymer ?
#
loop_
_entity_poly.entity_id
_entity_poly.type
_entity_poly.pdbx_seq_one_letter_code
_entity_poly.pdbx_strand_id
1 'polypeptide(L)'
;THTLLRQIAAEVLTVPQELIFTEIGDTESFESDAAPGGSKITNMSGHVVLQAAEQLRRRLTPVAASLLGCAVTDVVLQNGRFSSALNKKRSVEFSAVAQQATKPNGVLRVRETFEVKGRSPVPAFVVQIAEVQVDVETGQLRVKRIVTAHDVGTVINPVAHQGQIEGGLVQGLGYATLEEVVTEHGKVLTTNLGDYRIPCPRDLPALETVLIEDPTGPGPFAAKQIGENGIIATAPAIANAVAAAVGLRLFDIPLTAEKIYRALKSSPPAA
;
A
#
# COMPACT_ATOMS: atom_id res chain seq x y z
N THR A 1 -6.91 2.10 -4.00
CA THR A 1 -6.69 1.26 -5.20
C THR A 1 -6.93 2.04 -6.48
N HIS A 2 -8.13 2.56 -6.75
CA HIS A 2 -8.45 3.23 -8.03
C HIS A 2 -7.52 4.40 -8.36
N THR A 3 -7.17 5.24 -7.38
CA THR A 3 -6.22 6.35 -7.57
C THR A 3 -4.86 5.86 -8.05
N LEU A 4 -4.32 4.79 -7.44
CA LEU A 4 -3.06 4.19 -7.81
C LEU A 4 -3.09 3.67 -9.27
N LEU A 5 -4.16 2.95 -9.67
CA LEU A 5 -4.31 2.43 -11.03
C LEU A 5 -4.38 3.55 -12.06
N ARG A 6 -5.07 4.64 -11.74
CA ARG A 6 -5.11 5.85 -12.58
C ARG A 6 -3.73 6.49 -12.72
N GLN A 7 -2.96 6.57 -11.63
CA GLN A 7 -1.59 7.12 -11.65
C GLN A 7 -0.67 6.28 -12.55
N ILE A 8 -0.75 4.94 -12.45
CA ILE A 8 0.05 4.04 -13.31
C ILE A 8 -0.29 4.26 -14.79
N ALA A 9 -1.57 4.33 -15.14
CA ALA A 9 -1.98 4.57 -16.52
C ALA A 9 -1.58 5.97 -17.01
N ALA A 10 -1.73 6.99 -16.17
CA ALA A 10 -1.38 8.37 -16.45
C ALA A 10 0.12 8.53 -16.74
N GLU A 11 0.98 7.87 -15.96
CA GLU A 11 2.43 7.89 -16.14
C GLU A 11 2.82 7.30 -17.50
N VAL A 12 2.27 6.12 -17.85
CA VAL A 12 2.58 5.45 -19.12
C VAL A 12 2.08 6.24 -20.33
N LEU A 13 0.89 6.81 -20.22
CA LEU A 13 0.26 7.59 -21.30
C LEU A 13 0.66 9.06 -21.29
N THR A 14 1.40 9.49 -20.27
CA THR A 14 1.84 10.88 -20.05
C THR A 14 0.71 11.90 -20.12
N VAL A 15 -0.46 11.54 -19.62
CA VAL A 15 -1.66 12.38 -19.57
C VAL A 15 -2.03 12.71 -18.11
N PRO A 16 -2.74 13.81 -17.85
CA PRO A 16 -3.26 14.09 -16.52
C PRO A 16 -4.15 12.94 -16.00
N GLN A 17 -3.99 12.57 -14.74
CA GLN A 17 -4.76 11.46 -14.15
C GLN A 17 -6.29 11.72 -14.10
N GLU A 18 -6.69 12.99 -14.15
CA GLU A 18 -8.08 13.44 -14.19
C GLU A 18 -8.80 13.01 -15.47
N LEU A 19 -8.04 12.72 -16.53
CA LEU A 19 -8.58 12.21 -17.80
C LEU A 19 -8.77 10.69 -17.80
N ILE A 20 -8.35 10.00 -16.73
CA ILE A 20 -8.46 8.55 -16.59
C ILE A 20 -9.55 8.23 -15.57
N PHE A 21 -10.54 7.47 -16.02
CA PHE A 21 -11.64 7.02 -15.18
C PHE A 21 -11.50 5.52 -14.91
N THR A 22 -11.90 5.11 -13.71
CA THR A 22 -11.97 3.70 -13.32
C THR A 22 -13.41 3.36 -13.03
N GLU A 23 -13.89 2.27 -13.60
CA GLU A 23 -15.19 1.69 -13.28
C GLU A 23 -15.00 0.49 -12.37
N ILE A 24 -15.93 0.29 -11.45
CA ILE A 24 -16.00 -0.93 -10.64
C ILE A 24 -16.49 -2.05 -11.56
N GLY A 25 -15.80 -3.19 -11.51
CA GLY A 25 -16.14 -4.34 -12.32
C GLY A 25 -17.51 -4.91 -11.94
N ASP A 26 -18.17 -5.46 -12.95
CA ASP A 26 -19.39 -6.23 -12.83
C ASP A 26 -19.09 -7.70 -13.08
N THR A 27 -19.61 -8.61 -12.25
CA THR A 27 -19.39 -10.06 -12.39
C THR A 27 -19.89 -10.66 -13.70
N GLU A 28 -20.79 -9.96 -14.41
CA GLU A 28 -21.20 -10.32 -15.75
C GLU A 28 -20.16 -9.95 -16.82
N SER A 29 -19.28 -8.98 -16.53
CA SER A 29 -18.29 -8.45 -17.46
C SER A 29 -16.91 -9.09 -17.33
N PHE A 30 -16.62 -9.77 -16.21
CA PHE A 30 -15.31 -10.36 -15.90
C PHE A 30 -15.44 -11.81 -15.46
N GLU A 31 -14.58 -12.66 -15.97
CA GLU A 31 -14.56 -14.09 -15.62
C GLU A 31 -14.05 -14.34 -14.20
N SER A 32 -13.05 -13.57 -13.77
CA SER A 32 -12.50 -13.65 -12.43
C SER A 32 -11.72 -12.41 -12.06
N ASP A 33 -11.74 -12.05 -10.78
CA ASP A 33 -10.83 -11.10 -10.18
C ASP A 33 -10.32 -11.64 -8.83
N ALA A 34 -9.07 -11.39 -8.53
CA ALA A 34 -8.48 -11.83 -7.29
C ALA A 34 -8.78 -10.85 -6.16
N ALA A 35 -9.26 -11.35 -5.02
CA ALA A 35 -9.46 -10.54 -3.82
C ALA A 35 -8.17 -9.81 -3.40
N PRO A 36 -8.27 -8.63 -2.75
CA PRO A 36 -7.12 -7.76 -2.45
C PRO A 36 -6.19 -8.27 -1.35
N GLY A 37 -6.46 -9.37 -0.70
CA GLY A 37 -5.63 -9.93 0.38
C GLY A 37 -4.21 -10.30 -0.04
N GLY A 38 -3.27 -10.32 0.92
CA GLY A 38 -1.87 -10.64 0.68
C GLY A 38 -1.05 -9.51 0.03
N SER A 39 -1.49 -8.25 0.19
CA SER A 39 -0.78 -7.04 -0.31
C SER A 39 -0.50 -7.04 -1.81
N LYS A 40 -1.30 -7.73 -2.63
CA LYS A 40 -0.99 -8.05 -4.02
C LYS A 40 -1.58 -7.10 -5.07
N ILE A 41 -2.46 -6.16 -4.70
CA ILE A 41 -3.17 -5.31 -5.66
C ILE A 41 -2.21 -4.50 -6.54
N THR A 42 -1.23 -3.83 -5.94
CA THR A 42 -0.25 -3.04 -6.71
C THR A 42 0.50 -3.91 -7.70
N ASN A 43 0.90 -5.12 -7.28
CA ASN A 43 1.61 -6.04 -8.16
C ASN A 43 0.70 -6.61 -9.26
N MET A 44 -0.48 -7.11 -8.93
CA MET A 44 -1.34 -7.78 -9.90
C MET A 44 -2.11 -6.78 -10.77
N SER A 45 -3.03 -6.04 -10.19
CA SER A 45 -3.88 -5.09 -10.94
C SER A 45 -3.05 -3.94 -11.52
N GLY A 46 -1.99 -3.52 -10.81
CA GLY A 46 -1.07 -2.51 -11.31
C GLY A 46 -0.35 -2.95 -12.60
N HIS A 47 0.10 -4.22 -12.69
CA HIS A 47 0.70 -4.74 -13.93
C HIS A 47 -0.30 -4.87 -15.07
N VAL A 48 -1.54 -5.29 -14.79
CA VAL A 48 -2.59 -5.31 -15.82
C VAL A 48 -2.77 -3.92 -16.43
N VAL A 49 -2.87 -2.90 -15.57
CA VAL A 49 -3.03 -1.50 -16.04
C VAL A 49 -1.78 -1.01 -16.77
N LEU A 50 -0.58 -1.31 -16.24
CA LEU A 50 0.69 -0.97 -16.89
C LEU A 50 0.75 -1.53 -18.31
N GLN A 51 0.51 -2.84 -18.47
CA GLN A 51 0.56 -3.54 -19.76
C GLN A 51 -0.52 -3.03 -20.71
N ALA A 52 -1.74 -2.79 -20.23
CA ALA A 52 -2.82 -2.25 -21.04
C ALA A 52 -2.50 -0.84 -21.55
N ALA A 53 -1.97 0.02 -20.68
CA ALA A 53 -1.56 1.38 -21.07
C ALA A 53 -0.40 1.36 -22.06
N GLU A 54 0.59 0.50 -21.87
CA GLU A 54 1.68 0.31 -22.84
C GLU A 54 1.18 -0.23 -24.18
N GLN A 55 0.26 -1.19 -24.16
CA GLN A 55 -0.33 -1.72 -25.39
C GLN A 55 -1.14 -0.64 -26.12
N LEU A 56 -1.90 0.18 -25.37
CA LEU A 56 -2.61 1.32 -25.94
C LEU A 56 -1.64 2.31 -26.60
N ARG A 57 -0.55 2.67 -25.89
CA ARG A 57 0.51 3.53 -26.44
C ARG A 57 1.11 2.94 -27.71
N ARG A 58 1.43 1.63 -27.71
CA ARG A 58 1.94 0.95 -28.91
C ARG A 58 0.98 1.00 -30.10
N ARG A 59 -0.34 0.89 -29.86
CA ARG A 59 -1.36 1.00 -30.94
C ARG A 59 -1.53 2.43 -31.46
N LEU A 60 -1.35 3.44 -30.62
CA LEU A 60 -1.48 4.85 -31.01
C LEU A 60 -0.23 5.37 -31.74
N THR A 61 0.94 4.83 -31.45
CA THR A 61 2.23 5.30 -32.02
C THR A 61 2.27 5.28 -33.56
N PRO A 62 1.82 4.23 -34.28
CA PRO A 62 1.78 4.25 -35.76
C PRO A 62 0.81 5.31 -36.31
N VAL A 63 -0.32 5.55 -35.63
CA VAL A 63 -1.28 6.58 -36.04
C VAL A 63 -0.64 7.97 -35.87
N ALA A 64 0.05 8.19 -34.76
CA ALA A 64 0.80 9.42 -34.53
C ALA A 64 1.91 9.62 -35.57
N ALA A 65 2.66 8.57 -35.91
CA ALA A 65 3.69 8.59 -36.96
C ALA A 65 3.14 9.05 -38.32
N SER A 66 1.98 8.51 -38.71
CA SER A 66 1.27 8.92 -39.91
C SER A 66 0.87 10.40 -39.92
N LEU A 67 0.31 10.87 -38.80
CA LEU A 67 -0.09 12.29 -38.66
C LEU A 67 1.13 13.23 -38.63
N LEU A 68 2.23 12.80 -38.06
CA LEU A 68 3.48 13.55 -38.00
C LEU A 68 4.32 13.45 -39.27
N GLY A 69 4.04 12.49 -40.15
CA GLY A 69 4.83 12.22 -41.34
C GLY A 69 6.28 11.85 -40.99
N CYS A 70 6.49 10.94 -40.01
CA CYS A 70 7.80 10.45 -39.61
C CYS A 70 7.77 8.92 -39.40
N ALA A 71 8.94 8.33 -39.19
CA ALA A 71 9.02 6.91 -38.84
C ALA A 71 8.43 6.64 -37.44
N VAL A 72 7.87 5.43 -37.25
CA VAL A 72 7.31 5.01 -35.94
C VAL A 72 8.36 5.07 -34.81
N THR A 73 9.61 4.75 -35.17
CA THR A 73 10.76 4.82 -34.24
C THR A 73 11.11 6.22 -33.77
N ASP A 74 10.69 7.25 -34.51
CA ASP A 74 10.97 8.65 -34.22
C ASP A 74 9.86 9.31 -33.40
N VAL A 75 8.79 8.57 -33.09
CA VAL A 75 7.67 9.10 -32.32
C VAL A 75 7.98 9.07 -30.84
N VAL A 76 7.84 10.20 -30.18
CA VAL A 76 7.97 10.36 -28.72
C VAL A 76 6.64 10.83 -28.16
N LEU A 77 6.16 10.18 -27.10
CA LEU A 77 5.00 10.61 -26.33
C LEU A 77 5.48 11.25 -25.03
N GLN A 78 5.15 12.51 -24.82
CA GLN A 78 5.50 13.27 -23.62
C GLN A 78 4.45 14.36 -23.36
N ASN A 79 4.07 14.54 -22.11
CA ASN A 79 3.11 15.57 -21.66
C ASN A 79 1.81 15.58 -22.49
N GLY A 80 1.23 14.40 -22.75
CA GLY A 80 -0.01 14.27 -23.50
C GLY A 80 0.10 14.59 -25.00
N ARG A 81 1.32 14.66 -25.54
CA ARG A 81 1.58 15.00 -26.94
C ARG A 81 2.50 13.99 -27.59
N PHE A 82 2.16 13.58 -28.81
CA PHE A 82 3.07 12.87 -29.70
C PHE A 82 3.88 13.88 -30.51
N SER A 83 5.18 13.69 -30.58
CA SER A 83 6.10 14.55 -31.36
C SER A 83 7.12 13.70 -32.09
N SER A 84 7.75 14.29 -33.13
CA SER A 84 8.87 13.67 -33.80
C SER A 84 10.17 13.99 -33.07
N ALA A 85 10.96 12.96 -32.75
CA ALA A 85 12.31 13.12 -32.16
C ALA A 85 13.24 13.98 -33.05
N LEU A 86 13.06 13.88 -34.38
CA LEU A 86 13.86 14.64 -35.36
C LEU A 86 13.42 16.11 -35.48
N ASN A 87 12.15 16.40 -35.18
CA ASN A 87 11.60 17.75 -35.24
C ASN A 87 10.53 17.96 -34.15
N LYS A 88 10.96 18.38 -32.98
CA LYS A 88 10.08 18.62 -31.82
C LYS A 88 8.99 19.68 -32.02
N LYS A 89 9.11 20.54 -33.07
CA LYS A 89 8.05 21.49 -33.43
C LYS A 89 6.86 20.80 -34.07
N ARG A 90 7.05 19.61 -34.67
CA ARG A 90 5.95 18.77 -35.20
C ARG A 90 5.38 17.94 -34.05
N SER A 91 4.23 18.33 -33.58
CA SER A 91 3.54 17.61 -32.49
C SER A 91 2.04 17.55 -32.73
N VAL A 92 1.41 16.52 -32.20
CA VAL A 92 -0.04 16.31 -32.23
C VAL A 92 -0.53 15.87 -30.85
N GLU A 93 -1.69 16.36 -30.43
CA GLU A 93 -2.30 16.04 -29.16
C GLU A 93 -2.67 14.57 -29.06
N PHE A 94 -2.56 13.98 -27.86
CA PHE A 94 -2.98 12.62 -27.58
C PHE A 94 -4.44 12.38 -28.02
N SER A 95 -5.33 13.31 -27.72
CA SER A 95 -6.75 13.25 -28.08
C SER A 95 -6.99 13.16 -29.59
N ALA A 96 -6.25 13.93 -30.38
CA ALA A 96 -6.36 13.91 -31.83
C ALA A 96 -5.88 12.58 -32.42
N VAL A 97 -4.81 12.02 -31.90
CA VAL A 97 -4.33 10.68 -32.28
C VAL A 97 -5.35 9.61 -31.91
N ALA A 98 -5.92 9.68 -30.71
CA ALA A 98 -6.94 8.74 -30.25
C ALA A 98 -8.21 8.82 -31.11
N GLN A 99 -8.69 10.02 -31.43
CA GLN A 99 -9.82 10.22 -32.35
C GLN A 99 -9.54 9.63 -33.74
N GLN A 100 -8.34 9.82 -34.25
CA GLN A 100 -7.99 9.25 -35.56
C GLN A 100 -7.93 7.72 -35.52
N ALA A 101 -7.41 7.15 -34.41
CA ALA A 101 -7.33 5.70 -34.23
C ALA A 101 -8.70 5.01 -34.11
N THR A 102 -9.72 5.75 -33.62
CA THR A 102 -11.08 5.21 -33.42
C THR A 102 -11.98 5.31 -34.64
N LYS A 103 -11.65 6.14 -35.64
CA LYS A 103 -12.48 6.38 -36.84
C LYS A 103 -12.96 5.12 -37.55
N PRO A 104 -12.17 4.06 -37.74
CA PRO A 104 -12.63 2.87 -38.45
C PRO A 104 -13.65 2.02 -37.66
N ASN A 105 -13.51 1.96 -36.32
CA ASN A 105 -14.19 0.96 -35.45
C ASN A 105 -14.86 1.53 -34.19
N GLY A 106 -14.99 2.83 -34.05
CA GLY A 106 -15.70 3.51 -32.95
C GLY A 106 -14.95 3.58 -31.64
N VAL A 107 -14.39 2.49 -31.10
CA VAL A 107 -13.70 2.45 -29.82
C VAL A 107 -12.41 1.65 -29.92
N LEU A 108 -11.30 2.22 -29.43
CA LEU A 108 -10.05 1.51 -29.28
C LEU A 108 -10.03 0.80 -27.91
N ARG A 109 -10.06 -0.53 -27.93
CA ARG A 109 -10.02 -1.38 -26.72
C ARG A 109 -8.75 -2.19 -26.67
N VAL A 110 -8.18 -2.29 -25.45
CA VAL A 110 -7.12 -3.23 -25.10
C VAL A 110 -7.61 -4.08 -23.94
N ARG A 111 -7.19 -5.33 -23.89
CA ARG A 111 -7.47 -6.25 -22.79
C ARG A 111 -6.18 -6.97 -22.43
N GLU A 112 -5.84 -6.93 -21.16
CA GLU A 112 -4.65 -7.58 -20.64
C GLU A 112 -4.99 -8.41 -19.41
N THR A 113 -4.19 -9.43 -19.19
CA THR A 113 -4.24 -10.27 -18.00
C THR A 113 -2.83 -10.41 -17.44
N PHE A 114 -2.71 -10.50 -16.13
CA PHE A 114 -1.44 -10.69 -15.48
C PHE A 114 -1.52 -11.79 -14.44
N GLU A 115 -0.62 -12.74 -14.53
CA GLU A 115 -0.48 -13.83 -13.57
C GLU A 115 0.91 -13.79 -12.94
N VAL A 116 0.94 -13.83 -11.60
CA VAL A 116 2.21 -13.93 -10.87
C VAL A 116 2.75 -15.36 -10.97
N LYS A 117 3.85 -15.53 -11.67
CA LYS A 117 4.54 -16.81 -11.77
C LYS A 117 5.58 -16.95 -10.65
N GLY A 118 5.32 -17.87 -9.73
CA GLY A 118 6.22 -18.17 -8.61
C GLY A 118 6.12 -17.17 -7.44
N ARG A 119 7.11 -17.21 -6.55
CA ARG A 119 7.25 -16.25 -5.43
C ARG A 119 8.16 -15.10 -5.85
N SER A 120 7.83 -13.89 -5.40
CA SER A 120 8.76 -12.76 -5.54
C SER A 120 10.04 -13.08 -4.74
N PRO A 121 11.22 -13.03 -5.36
CA PRO A 121 12.49 -13.21 -4.65
C PRO A 121 12.89 -11.99 -3.83
N VAL A 122 12.19 -10.86 -3.99
CA VAL A 122 12.56 -9.58 -3.37
C VAL A 122 11.70 -9.37 -2.12
N PRO A 123 12.29 -9.42 -0.91
CA PRO A 123 11.59 -9.10 0.32
C PRO A 123 11.35 -7.58 0.44
N ALA A 124 10.31 -7.22 1.19
CA ALA A 124 10.12 -5.87 1.70
C ALA A 124 10.44 -5.89 3.20
N PHE A 125 11.32 -5.00 3.64
CA PHE A 125 11.72 -4.90 5.04
C PHE A 125 10.93 -3.81 5.76
N VAL A 126 10.68 -4.04 7.05
CA VAL A 126 10.09 -3.05 7.94
C VAL A 126 10.83 -3.06 9.27
N VAL A 127 11.09 -1.86 9.80
CA VAL A 127 11.64 -1.65 11.15
C VAL A 127 10.72 -0.72 11.90
N GLN A 128 10.35 -1.09 13.12
CA GLN A 128 9.49 -0.27 13.97
C GLN A 128 10.13 -0.10 15.35
N ILE A 129 10.09 1.13 15.86
CA ILE A 129 10.59 1.51 17.18
C ILE A 129 9.44 2.18 17.93
N ALA A 130 9.15 1.67 19.12
CA ALA A 130 8.14 2.23 20.00
C ALA A 130 8.78 2.92 21.22
N GLU A 131 8.23 4.07 21.59
CA GLU A 131 8.51 4.75 22.86
C GLU A 131 7.28 4.62 23.75
N VAL A 132 7.50 4.12 24.97
CA VAL A 132 6.42 3.86 25.93
C VAL A 132 6.68 4.50 27.27
N GLN A 133 5.61 4.71 28.01
CA GLN A 133 5.63 5.04 29.43
C GLN A 133 4.80 4.01 30.18
N VAL A 134 5.37 3.44 31.26
CA VAL A 134 4.69 2.48 32.12
C VAL A 134 4.64 3.05 33.53
N ASP A 135 3.44 3.07 34.11
CA ASP A 135 3.27 3.34 35.55
C ASP A 135 3.45 2.02 36.29
N VAL A 136 4.52 1.91 37.04
CA VAL A 136 4.90 0.68 37.78
C VAL A 136 3.98 0.37 38.95
N GLU A 137 3.23 1.37 39.48
CA GLU A 137 2.30 1.17 40.58
C GLU A 137 0.94 0.63 40.11
N THR A 138 0.53 0.99 38.91
CA THR A 138 -0.78 0.61 38.36
C THR A 138 -0.70 -0.35 37.18
N GLY A 139 0.47 -0.50 36.56
CA GLY A 139 0.68 -1.24 35.31
C GLY A 139 0.18 -0.49 34.07
N GLN A 140 -0.29 0.75 34.20
CA GLN A 140 -0.79 1.51 33.06
C GLN A 140 0.29 1.73 32.02
N LEU A 141 0.00 1.33 30.77
CA LEU A 141 0.84 1.51 29.60
C LEU A 141 0.33 2.67 28.74
N ARG A 142 1.24 3.56 28.37
CA ARG A 142 0.99 4.58 27.36
C ARG A 142 2.05 4.51 26.27
N VAL A 143 1.64 4.23 25.05
CA VAL A 143 2.51 4.34 23.87
C VAL A 143 2.59 5.81 23.50
N LYS A 144 3.79 6.38 23.47
CA LYS A 144 4.03 7.81 23.24
C LYS A 144 4.30 8.12 21.78
N ARG A 145 5.08 7.26 21.13
CA ARG A 145 5.53 7.45 19.75
C ARG A 145 5.83 6.10 19.12
N ILE A 146 5.55 5.98 17.84
CA ILE A 146 6.02 4.88 16.99
C ILE A 146 6.67 5.47 15.75
N VAL A 147 7.94 5.12 15.52
CA VAL A 147 8.67 5.41 14.29
C VAL A 147 8.73 4.13 13.47
N THR A 148 8.35 4.21 12.22
CA THR A 148 8.36 3.06 11.32
C THR A 148 9.08 3.40 10.01
N ALA A 149 10.00 2.54 9.59
CA ALA A 149 10.70 2.64 8.32
C ALA A 149 10.33 1.44 7.44
N HIS A 150 9.94 1.71 6.21
CA HIS A 150 9.48 0.71 5.24
C HIS A 150 10.29 0.79 3.96
N ASP A 151 10.81 -0.35 3.53
CA ASP A 151 11.35 -0.56 2.20
C ASP A 151 10.18 -0.77 1.22
N VAL A 152 9.91 0.24 0.41
CA VAL A 152 8.70 0.33 -0.43
C VAL A 152 8.98 0.21 -1.94
N GLY A 153 10.25 0.04 -2.32
CA GLY A 153 10.64 0.14 -3.72
C GLY A 153 10.42 1.56 -4.24
N THR A 154 9.66 1.72 -5.30
CA THR A 154 9.27 3.04 -5.81
C THR A 154 7.96 3.50 -5.17
N VAL A 155 7.91 4.73 -4.68
CA VAL A 155 6.70 5.35 -4.14
C VAL A 155 5.83 5.86 -5.29
N ILE A 156 4.71 5.18 -5.56
CA ILE A 156 3.74 5.62 -6.60
C ILE A 156 2.81 6.71 -6.04
N ASN A 157 2.33 6.52 -4.82
CA ASN A 157 1.43 7.47 -4.16
C ASN A 157 1.82 7.65 -2.69
N PRO A 158 2.52 8.74 -2.33
CA PRO A 158 3.03 8.92 -0.96
C PRO A 158 1.93 9.03 0.09
N VAL A 159 0.82 9.69 -0.23
CA VAL A 159 -0.32 9.84 0.69
C VAL A 159 -0.99 8.48 0.97
N ALA A 160 -1.18 7.67 -0.07
CA ALA A 160 -1.76 6.34 0.09
C ALA A 160 -0.79 5.40 0.82
N HIS A 161 0.54 5.51 0.61
CA HIS A 161 1.55 4.77 1.36
C HIS A 161 1.46 5.10 2.84
N GLN A 162 1.52 6.38 3.21
CA GLN A 162 1.43 6.82 4.59
C GLN A 162 0.14 6.33 5.26
N GLY A 163 -1.01 6.54 4.60
CA GLY A 163 -2.30 6.11 5.15
C GLY A 163 -2.40 4.59 5.34
N GLN A 164 -1.81 3.77 4.45
CA GLN A 164 -1.79 2.32 4.59
C GLN A 164 -0.89 1.88 5.76
N ILE A 165 0.27 2.48 5.91
CA ILE A 165 1.22 2.17 6.97
C ILE A 165 0.65 2.58 8.34
N GLU A 166 0.15 3.80 8.47
CA GLU A 166 -0.46 4.30 9.71
C GLU A 166 -1.69 3.47 10.09
N GLY A 167 -2.54 3.10 9.13
CA GLY A 167 -3.69 2.22 9.37
C GLY A 167 -3.25 0.85 9.91
N GLY A 168 -2.20 0.27 9.35
CA GLY A 168 -1.62 -0.98 9.85
C GLY A 168 -1.02 -0.84 11.26
N LEU A 169 -0.34 0.28 11.55
CA LEU A 169 0.17 0.60 12.88
C LEU A 169 -0.94 0.70 13.93
N VAL A 170 -2.03 1.39 13.61
CA VAL A 170 -3.18 1.54 14.51
C VAL A 170 -3.83 0.19 14.80
N GLN A 171 -3.99 -0.65 13.79
CA GLN A 171 -4.47 -2.01 13.97
C GLN A 171 -3.51 -2.82 14.85
N GLY A 172 -2.19 -2.70 14.64
CA GLY A 172 -1.18 -3.35 15.46
C GLY A 172 -1.14 -2.84 16.91
N LEU A 173 -1.37 -1.55 17.13
CA LEU A 173 -1.54 -0.95 18.45
C LEU A 173 -2.75 -1.56 19.17
N GLY A 174 -3.87 -1.71 18.46
CA GLY A 174 -5.11 -2.26 18.99
C GLY A 174 -4.89 -3.65 19.59
N TYR A 175 -4.44 -4.61 18.78
CA TYR A 175 -4.25 -5.97 19.30
C TYR A 175 -3.07 -6.11 20.26
N ALA A 176 -2.11 -5.18 20.23
CA ALA A 176 -1.02 -5.16 21.20
C ALA A 176 -1.45 -4.71 22.59
N THR A 177 -2.47 -3.84 22.71
CA THR A 177 -2.78 -3.14 23.97
C THR A 177 -4.24 -3.22 24.44
N LEU A 178 -5.20 -3.44 23.53
CA LEU A 178 -6.64 -3.28 23.83
C LEU A 178 -7.53 -4.45 23.38
N GLU A 179 -7.27 -5.00 22.17
CA GLU A 179 -8.16 -5.92 21.48
C GLU A 179 -7.95 -7.35 21.96
N GLU A 180 -9.00 -7.99 22.47
CA GLU A 180 -8.99 -9.38 22.89
C GLU A 180 -10.35 -10.04 22.64
N VAL A 181 -10.35 -11.17 21.93
CA VAL A 181 -11.53 -12.02 21.84
C VAL A 181 -11.48 -13.02 23.00
N VAL A 182 -12.27 -12.76 24.04
CA VAL A 182 -12.36 -13.62 25.21
C VAL A 182 -13.33 -14.76 24.92
N THR A 183 -12.88 -16.00 25.15
CA THR A 183 -13.72 -17.20 25.01
C THR A 183 -13.72 -18.02 26.28
N GLU A 184 -14.87 -18.54 26.66
CA GLU A 184 -15.04 -19.43 27.80
C GLU A 184 -15.88 -20.65 27.40
N HIS A 185 -15.36 -21.85 27.58
CA HIS A 185 -15.99 -23.11 27.18
C HIS A 185 -16.50 -23.11 25.73
N GLY A 186 -15.76 -22.51 24.80
CA GLY A 186 -16.13 -22.41 23.39
C GLY A 186 -17.14 -21.29 23.06
N LYS A 187 -17.57 -20.51 24.04
CA LYS A 187 -18.47 -19.37 23.86
C LYS A 187 -17.69 -18.07 23.85
N VAL A 188 -17.90 -17.23 22.83
CA VAL A 188 -17.35 -15.86 22.77
C VAL A 188 -18.08 -14.97 23.78
N LEU A 189 -17.33 -14.30 24.65
CA LEU A 189 -17.85 -13.35 25.64
C LEU A 189 -17.81 -11.91 25.16
N THR A 190 -16.81 -11.54 24.37
CA THR A 190 -16.69 -10.21 23.75
C THR A 190 -17.58 -10.11 22.51
N THR A 191 -18.86 -9.77 22.73
CA THR A 191 -19.88 -9.84 21.67
C THR A 191 -20.22 -8.49 21.03
N ASN A 192 -19.64 -7.41 21.54
CA ASN A 192 -19.92 -6.05 21.07
C ASN A 192 -18.67 -5.15 21.22
N LEU A 193 -18.69 -3.95 20.62
CA LEU A 193 -17.57 -3.01 20.65
C LEU A 193 -17.35 -2.31 22.00
N GLY A 194 -18.21 -2.52 22.98
CA GLY A 194 -17.98 -2.11 24.38
C GLY A 194 -17.03 -3.05 25.09
N ASP A 195 -17.12 -4.34 24.76
CA ASP A 195 -16.27 -5.40 25.31
C ASP A 195 -15.01 -5.59 24.47
N TYR A 196 -15.15 -5.63 23.14
CA TYR A 196 -14.04 -5.65 22.19
C TYR A 196 -13.63 -4.21 21.86
N ARG A 197 -12.56 -3.76 22.48
CA ARG A 197 -12.12 -2.36 22.40
C ARG A 197 -11.14 -2.16 21.26
N ILE A 198 -11.53 -1.32 20.28
CA ILE A 198 -10.61 -0.83 19.23
C ILE A 198 -10.03 0.54 19.63
N PRO A 199 -8.82 0.89 19.16
CA PRO A 199 -8.25 2.20 19.43
C PRO A 199 -9.13 3.34 18.92
N CYS A 200 -9.32 4.36 19.74
CA CYS A 200 -9.92 5.62 19.34
C CYS A 200 -8.83 6.68 19.08
N PRO A 201 -9.14 7.83 18.48
CA PRO A 201 -8.16 8.87 18.18
C PRO A 201 -7.33 9.36 19.39
N ARG A 202 -7.86 9.21 20.64
CA ARG A 202 -7.15 9.59 21.87
C ARG A 202 -6.10 8.58 22.30
N ASP A 203 -6.20 7.34 21.80
CA ASP A 203 -5.27 6.26 22.13
C ASP A 203 -4.04 6.27 21.21
N LEU A 204 -4.11 7.06 20.12
CA LEU A 204 -3.06 7.07 19.13
C LEU A 204 -1.81 7.81 19.64
N PRO A 205 -0.63 7.18 19.50
CA PRO A 205 0.65 7.84 19.75
C PRO A 205 1.02 8.82 18.62
N ALA A 206 2.10 9.56 18.79
CA ALA A 206 2.74 10.22 17.65
C ALA A 206 3.26 9.16 16.66
N LEU A 207 2.84 9.25 15.39
CA LEU A 207 3.27 8.34 14.33
C LEU A 207 4.25 9.06 13.40
N GLU A 208 5.35 8.39 13.08
CA GLU A 208 6.34 8.88 12.14
C GLU A 208 6.68 7.78 11.13
N THR A 209 6.42 8.05 9.85
CA THR A 209 6.62 7.11 8.75
C THR A 209 7.80 7.54 7.88
N VAL A 210 8.76 6.64 7.68
CA VAL A 210 9.90 6.82 6.79
C VAL A 210 9.77 5.84 5.63
N LEU A 211 9.71 6.35 4.40
CA LEU A 211 9.70 5.54 3.18
C LEU A 211 11.13 5.44 2.64
N ILE A 212 11.61 4.21 2.48
CA ILE A 212 12.93 3.93 1.89
C ILE A 212 12.68 3.43 0.47
N GLU A 213 13.12 4.21 -0.50
CA GLU A 213 13.00 3.88 -1.90
C GLU A 213 14.24 3.10 -2.38
N ASP A 214 14.03 1.81 -2.65
CA ASP A 214 14.97 0.93 -3.34
C ASP A 214 14.22 0.27 -4.51
N PRO A 215 14.36 0.75 -5.75
CA PRO A 215 13.53 0.36 -6.90
C PRO A 215 13.87 -1.04 -7.42
N THR A 216 13.72 -2.04 -6.56
CA THR A 216 13.97 -3.47 -6.84
C THR A 216 12.72 -4.33 -6.70
N GLY A 217 11.55 -3.70 -6.48
CA GLY A 217 10.29 -4.39 -6.25
C GLY A 217 9.73 -5.10 -7.49
N PRO A 218 8.86 -6.10 -7.28
CA PRO A 218 8.22 -6.85 -8.36
C PRO A 218 7.01 -6.14 -8.97
N GLY A 219 6.57 -5.02 -8.41
CA GLY A 219 5.41 -4.26 -8.89
C GLY A 219 5.74 -3.30 -10.02
N PRO A 220 4.73 -2.62 -10.61
CA PRO A 220 4.93 -1.55 -11.58
C PRO A 220 5.95 -0.53 -11.08
N PHE A 221 6.83 -0.07 -11.97
CA PHE A 221 7.91 0.88 -11.67
C PHE A 221 8.84 0.42 -10.52
N ALA A 222 8.97 -0.90 -10.31
CA ALA A 222 9.74 -1.49 -9.23
C ALA A 222 9.20 -1.20 -7.81
N ALA A 223 7.91 -0.96 -7.65
CA ALA A 223 7.26 -0.82 -6.34
C ALA A 223 7.23 -2.15 -5.58
N LYS A 224 7.34 -2.09 -4.24
CA LYS A 224 7.14 -3.22 -3.33
C LYS A 224 5.75 -3.16 -2.69
N GLN A 225 5.29 -4.32 -2.18
CA GLN A 225 4.04 -4.40 -1.45
C GLN A 225 4.16 -3.82 -0.04
N ILE A 226 3.13 -3.10 0.41
CA ILE A 226 3.10 -2.51 1.76
C ILE A 226 1.75 -2.71 2.47
N GLY A 227 0.82 -3.41 1.84
CA GLY A 227 -0.58 -3.49 2.30
C GLY A 227 -0.74 -4.00 3.73
N GLU A 228 0.12 -4.94 4.17
CA GLU A 228 0.06 -5.55 5.49
C GLU A 228 1.32 -5.27 6.32
N ASN A 229 2.33 -4.60 5.77
CA ASN A 229 3.61 -4.43 6.44
C ASN A 229 3.51 -3.53 7.68
N GLY A 230 2.58 -2.60 7.71
CA GLY A 230 2.39 -1.68 8.85
C GLY A 230 2.09 -2.37 10.16
N ILE A 231 1.37 -3.51 10.13
CA ILE A 231 0.94 -4.22 11.34
C ILE A 231 2.01 -5.17 11.90
N ILE A 232 2.90 -5.72 11.05
CA ILE A 232 3.73 -6.90 11.37
C ILE A 232 4.60 -6.71 12.61
N ALA A 233 5.29 -5.58 12.72
CA ALA A 233 6.27 -5.34 13.76
C ALA A 233 5.74 -4.49 14.94
N THR A 234 4.47 -4.04 14.91
CA THR A 234 3.94 -3.09 15.90
C THR A 234 3.86 -3.69 17.31
N ALA A 235 3.22 -4.84 17.46
CA ALA A 235 3.10 -5.47 18.76
C ALA A 235 4.47 -5.87 19.34
N PRO A 236 5.39 -6.51 18.61
CA PRO A 236 6.71 -6.80 19.13
C PRO A 236 7.53 -5.54 19.45
N ALA A 237 7.39 -4.44 18.71
CA ALA A 237 8.05 -3.18 19.04
C ALA A 237 7.56 -2.62 20.38
N ILE A 238 6.24 -2.62 20.61
CA ILE A 238 5.64 -2.17 21.87
C ILE A 238 6.06 -3.10 23.02
N ALA A 239 5.99 -4.43 22.83
CA ALA A 239 6.38 -5.39 23.86
C ALA A 239 7.86 -5.26 24.23
N ASN A 240 8.76 -5.03 23.26
CA ASN A 240 10.17 -4.78 23.52
C ASN A 240 10.39 -3.47 24.28
N ALA A 241 9.65 -2.41 23.94
CA ALA A 241 9.73 -1.14 24.63
C ALA A 241 9.24 -1.25 26.09
N VAL A 242 8.16 -2.00 26.35
CA VAL A 242 7.70 -2.31 27.71
C VAL A 242 8.77 -3.10 28.47
N ALA A 243 9.34 -4.14 27.85
CA ALA A 243 10.41 -4.92 28.49
C ALA A 243 11.63 -4.06 28.83
N ALA A 244 12.01 -3.13 27.98
CA ALA A 244 13.09 -2.19 28.26
C ALA A 244 12.77 -1.21 29.38
N ALA A 245 11.50 -0.77 29.50
CA ALA A 245 11.07 0.18 30.53
C ALA A 245 10.98 -0.43 31.93
N VAL A 246 10.55 -1.70 32.03
CA VAL A 246 10.26 -2.32 33.34
C VAL A 246 11.17 -3.49 33.70
N GLY A 247 12.10 -3.87 32.84
CA GLY A 247 13.02 -5.00 33.05
C GLY A 247 12.37 -6.38 32.97
N LEU A 248 11.11 -6.47 32.51
CA LEU A 248 10.34 -7.72 32.47
C LEU A 248 9.78 -7.96 31.05
N ARG A 249 9.91 -9.19 30.56
CA ARG A 249 9.38 -9.58 29.27
C ARG A 249 8.02 -10.27 29.43
N LEU A 250 7.01 -9.71 28.75
CA LEU A 250 5.70 -10.31 28.63
C LEU A 250 5.56 -10.95 27.23
N PHE A 251 4.92 -12.11 27.17
CA PHE A 251 4.75 -12.89 25.95
C PHE A 251 3.28 -12.98 25.49
N ASP A 252 2.36 -12.52 26.32
CA ASP A 252 0.93 -12.55 26.05
C ASP A 252 0.41 -11.14 25.77
N ILE A 253 -0.23 -10.98 24.64
CA ILE A 253 -0.97 -9.76 24.24
C ILE A 253 -2.48 -9.97 24.45
N PRO A 254 -3.25 -8.90 24.60
CA PRO A 254 -2.84 -7.50 24.75
C PRO A 254 -2.07 -7.25 26.04
N LEU A 255 -1.16 -6.25 26.02
CA LEU A 255 -0.37 -5.80 27.17
C LEU A 255 -1.23 -4.91 28.07
N THR A 256 -2.18 -5.53 28.76
CA THR A 256 -3.10 -4.80 29.66
C THR A 256 -2.39 -4.33 30.93
N ALA A 257 -2.92 -3.27 31.55
CA ALA A 257 -2.43 -2.79 32.84
C ALA A 257 -2.38 -3.90 33.88
N GLU A 258 -3.38 -4.77 33.92
CA GLU A 258 -3.44 -5.91 34.84
C GLU A 258 -2.30 -6.91 34.60
N LYS A 259 -2.04 -7.29 33.34
CA LYS A 259 -0.94 -8.22 33.00
C LYS A 259 0.43 -7.64 33.40
N ILE A 260 0.66 -6.35 33.10
CA ILE A 260 1.90 -5.65 33.48
C ILE A 260 2.03 -5.57 35.00
N TYR A 261 0.98 -5.14 35.70
CA TYR A 261 0.98 -5.05 37.15
C TYR A 261 1.27 -6.40 37.85
N ARG A 262 0.59 -7.46 37.42
CA ARG A 262 0.81 -8.81 37.93
C ARG A 262 2.25 -9.29 37.72
N ALA A 263 2.81 -9.04 36.53
CA ALA A 263 4.20 -9.39 36.23
C ALA A 263 5.18 -8.63 37.13
N LEU A 264 4.96 -7.33 37.37
CA LEU A 264 5.77 -6.51 38.23
C LEU A 264 5.73 -7.01 39.71
N LYS A 265 4.56 -7.45 40.20
CA LYS A 265 4.40 -7.94 41.57
C LYS A 265 4.91 -9.36 41.78
N SER A 266 4.93 -10.20 40.76
CA SER A 266 5.43 -11.57 40.85
C SER A 266 6.94 -11.72 40.62
N SER A 267 7.60 -10.66 40.16
CA SER A 267 9.06 -10.66 39.99
C SER A 267 9.75 -10.26 41.29
N PRO A 268 10.84 -10.96 41.71
CA PRO A 268 11.62 -10.52 42.84
C PRO A 268 12.18 -9.11 42.58
N PRO A 269 12.30 -8.26 43.61
CA PRO A 269 12.89 -6.94 43.47
C PRO A 269 14.26 -7.08 42.82
N ALA A 270 14.53 -6.25 41.80
CA ALA A 270 15.86 -6.18 41.20
C ALA A 270 16.86 -5.85 42.30
N ALA A 271 17.87 -6.70 42.45
CA ALA A 271 18.92 -6.55 43.42
C ALA A 271 19.83 -5.35 43.11
#